data_1c3daab944c7f6a5b556b867ee7e889b
#
_entry.id   1c3daab944c7f6a5b556b867ee7e889b
#
_cell.length_a   1.000
_cell.length_b   1.000
_cell.length_c   1.000
_cell.angle_alpha   90.00
_cell.angle_beta   90.00
_cell.angle_gamma   90.00
#
_symmetry.space_group_name_H-M   'P 1'
#
loop_
_entity.id
_entity.type
_entity.pdbx_description
1 polymer ?
#
loop_
_entity_poly.entity_id
_entity_poly.type
_entity_poly.pdbx_seq_one_letter_code
_entity_poly.pdbx_strand_id
1 'polypeptide(L)'
;MKKFIKYKWPDEVIHALGDMGMIAPGIIQKKSYRLIEKSQSFILNVDSSKDRLLSIIPPLLASMIHEEKTQIILLGHKEELLSSSFDMKEYNKYTQYRFVTSYPGTNTFEECQTIYKGIDILFTTPSKLLEYMRRQVIDTNFVSYLIYQDSHSFSSEEIREIKEIKKHLPLDCSSILYGLHHHEFLKKNIHTTLHVDSFKVECTHFLCKEPYFNTEKKQIIFVESYEDILYYAEKLNVNFVIHQFMNHASQYRIMHEFNKKGGLLIVSDMASRYLSLHCDTVIHLGTTHIDQYMSHLSRVLGVKHSYIYDTKFTKKQLEGVVITISKEDYDTKHHLLYETITKNPDMLQTLQTDQLITIIHHLAL
;
A
#
# COMPACT_ATOMS: atom_id res chain seq x y z
N MET A 1 -8.10 10.03 16.93
CA MET A 1 -9.50 10.03 16.49
C MET A 1 -10.14 11.42 16.33
N LYS A 2 -10.03 12.37 17.29
CA LYS A 2 -10.59 13.75 17.14
C LYS A 2 -10.19 14.48 15.84
N LYS A 3 -9.04 14.14 15.24
CA LYS A 3 -8.55 14.77 14.01
C LYS A 3 -9.28 14.31 12.73
N PHE A 4 -9.97 13.16 12.75
CA PHE A 4 -10.78 12.68 11.62
C PHE A 4 -12.20 13.27 11.60
N ILE A 5 -12.77 13.62 12.76
CA ILE A 5 -14.16 14.10 12.92
C ILE A 5 -14.50 15.26 11.99
N LYS A 6 -13.55 16.18 11.76
CA LYS A 6 -13.76 17.34 10.87
C LYS A 6 -13.98 16.98 9.40
N TYR A 7 -13.64 15.74 8.98
CA TYR A 7 -13.83 15.26 7.61
C TYR A 7 -15.14 14.50 7.45
N LYS A 8 -15.94 14.35 8.51
CA LYS A 8 -17.22 13.64 8.51
C LYS A 8 -17.12 12.19 7.99
N TRP A 9 -15.97 11.55 8.19
CA TRP A 9 -15.82 10.15 7.84
C TRP A 9 -16.64 9.27 8.76
N PRO A 10 -17.21 8.15 8.27
CA PRO A 10 -17.95 7.20 9.12
C PRO A 10 -17.08 6.72 10.28
N ASP A 11 -17.70 6.56 11.46
CA ASP A 11 -16.97 6.11 12.66
C ASP A 11 -16.35 4.74 12.47
N GLU A 12 -16.98 3.86 11.68
CA GLU A 12 -16.48 2.53 11.31
C GLU A 12 -15.15 2.62 10.56
N VAL A 13 -15.05 3.53 9.59
CA VAL A 13 -13.80 3.80 8.84
C VAL A 13 -12.74 4.37 9.77
N ILE A 14 -13.13 5.30 10.66
CA ILE A 14 -12.18 5.89 11.64
C ILE A 14 -11.67 4.83 12.62
N HIS A 15 -12.52 3.89 13.05
CA HIS A 15 -12.11 2.78 13.91
C HIS A 15 -11.14 1.84 13.20
N ALA A 16 -11.43 1.46 11.94
CA ALA A 16 -10.53 0.63 11.15
C ALA A 16 -9.14 1.28 10.99
N LEU A 17 -9.10 2.58 10.68
CA LEU A 17 -7.84 3.34 10.61
C LEU A 17 -7.12 3.39 11.97
N GLY A 18 -7.86 3.49 13.06
CA GLY A 18 -7.30 3.43 14.42
C GLY A 18 -6.61 2.10 14.72
N ASP A 19 -7.22 0.97 14.33
CA ASP A 19 -6.62 -0.36 14.46
C ASP A 19 -5.35 -0.51 13.61
N MET A 20 -5.30 0.17 12.46
CA MET A 20 -4.12 0.26 11.62
C MET A 20 -3.04 1.24 12.16
N GLY A 21 -3.26 1.82 13.35
CA GLY A 21 -2.34 2.75 13.99
C GLY A 21 -2.42 4.19 13.48
N MET A 22 -3.43 4.52 12.67
CA MET A 22 -3.60 5.87 12.13
C MET A 22 -4.38 6.75 13.11
N ILE A 23 -3.76 7.83 13.54
CA ILE A 23 -4.36 8.77 14.52
C ILE A 23 -4.86 10.08 13.89
N ALA A 24 -4.47 10.33 12.64
CA ALA A 24 -4.87 11.51 11.89
C ALA A 24 -4.78 11.22 10.38
N PRO A 25 -5.65 11.86 9.57
CA PRO A 25 -5.52 11.76 8.12
C PRO A 25 -4.24 12.45 7.65
N GLY A 26 -3.50 11.77 6.79
CA GLY A 26 -2.32 12.30 6.15
C GLY A 26 -2.61 13.49 5.20
N ILE A 27 -1.57 14.13 4.70
CA ILE A 27 -1.71 15.29 3.80
C ILE A 27 -2.42 14.88 2.50
N ILE A 28 -2.04 13.73 1.93
CA ILE A 28 -2.64 13.24 0.69
C ILE A 28 -4.09 12.84 0.90
N GLN A 29 -4.42 12.16 1.98
CA GLN A 29 -5.82 11.85 2.33
C GLN A 29 -6.68 13.10 2.45
N LYS A 30 -6.14 14.18 3.04
CA LYS A 30 -6.84 15.47 3.14
C LYS A 30 -7.06 16.13 1.78
N LYS A 31 -6.07 16.04 0.88
CA LYS A 31 -6.13 16.61 -0.47
C LYS A 31 -7.07 15.77 -1.35
N SER A 32 -6.91 14.44 -1.36
CA SER A 32 -7.76 13.52 -2.13
C SER A 32 -9.22 13.58 -1.68
N TYR A 33 -9.48 13.63 -0.37
CA TYR A 33 -10.84 13.77 0.16
C TYR A 33 -11.57 14.99 -0.43
N ARG A 34 -10.90 16.15 -0.51
CA ARG A 34 -11.50 17.36 -1.09
C ARG A 34 -11.84 17.22 -2.57
N LEU A 35 -11.07 16.45 -3.32
CA LEU A 35 -11.33 16.17 -4.74
C LEU A 35 -12.45 15.15 -4.90
N ILE A 36 -12.46 14.12 -4.06
CA ILE A 36 -13.50 13.10 -4.02
C ILE A 36 -14.84 13.72 -3.62
N GLU A 37 -14.87 14.55 -2.57
CA GLU A 37 -16.09 15.26 -2.13
C GLU A 37 -16.71 16.11 -3.26
N LYS A 38 -15.88 16.60 -4.18
CA LYS A 38 -16.31 17.38 -5.34
C LYS A 38 -16.53 16.54 -6.60
N SER A 39 -16.46 15.23 -6.51
CA SER A 39 -16.52 14.31 -7.65
C SER A 39 -15.56 14.70 -8.78
N GLN A 40 -14.32 15.03 -8.43
CA GLN A 40 -13.30 15.45 -9.40
C GLN A 40 -12.37 14.32 -9.79
N SER A 41 -12.06 14.23 -11.07
CA SER A 41 -11.00 13.36 -11.57
C SER A 41 -9.62 13.94 -11.22
N PHE A 42 -8.70 13.08 -10.79
CA PHE A 42 -7.34 13.50 -10.48
C PHE A 42 -6.31 12.38 -10.68
N ILE A 43 -5.06 12.81 -10.78
CA ILE A 43 -3.89 11.93 -10.80
C ILE A 43 -3.22 12.02 -9.44
N LEU A 44 -2.93 10.86 -8.86
CA LEU A 44 -2.19 10.74 -7.63
C LEU A 44 -0.84 10.09 -7.92
N ASN A 45 0.20 10.90 -7.98
CA ASN A 45 1.57 10.43 -8.14
C ASN A 45 2.11 9.97 -6.78
N VAL A 46 2.05 8.67 -6.58
CA VAL A 46 2.61 8.00 -5.39
C VAL A 46 3.53 6.89 -5.84
N ASP A 47 4.58 6.67 -5.08
CA ASP A 47 5.42 5.50 -5.26
C ASP A 47 4.58 4.23 -5.07
N SER A 48 4.78 3.25 -5.96
CA SER A 48 4.04 1.99 -6.00
C SER A 48 4.10 1.19 -4.70
N SER A 49 5.06 1.49 -3.90
CA SER A 49 5.40 0.72 -2.71
C SER A 49 4.61 1.06 -1.46
N LYS A 50 3.86 2.17 -1.46
CA LYS A 50 3.33 2.68 -0.20
C LYS A 50 1.85 3.00 -0.30
N ASP A 51 1.09 2.38 0.58
CA ASP A 51 -0.26 2.73 1.03
C ASP A 51 -1.12 3.49 0.02
N ARG A 52 -1.02 3.08 -1.26
CA ARG A 52 -1.70 3.74 -2.37
C ARG A 52 -3.18 3.84 -2.11
N LEU A 53 -3.78 2.72 -1.68
CA LEU A 53 -5.20 2.68 -1.35
C LEU A 53 -5.50 3.47 -0.09
N LEU A 54 -4.59 3.51 0.89
CA LEU A 54 -4.77 4.28 2.11
C LEU A 54 -5.04 5.76 1.82
N SER A 55 -4.47 6.29 0.74
CA SER A 55 -4.65 7.69 0.34
C SER A 55 -6.03 7.98 -0.24
N ILE A 56 -6.71 7.00 -0.81
CA ILE A 56 -7.97 7.20 -1.53
C ILE A 56 -9.15 6.41 -0.95
N ILE A 57 -8.95 5.18 -0.49
CA ILE A 57 -10.06 4.33 -0.01
C ILE A 57 -10.82 4.94 1.15
N PRO A 58 -10.21 5.41 2.25
CA PRO A 58 -10.98 5.99 3.34
C PRO A 58 -11.86 7.17 2.92
N PRO A 59 -11.38 8.16 2.14
CA PRO A 59 -12.24 9.22 1.65
C PRO A 59 -13.30 8.72 0.64
N LEU A 60 -13.03 7.70 -0.17
CA LEU A 60 -14.01 7.10 -1.07
C LEU A 60 -15.13 6.40 -0.26
N LEU A 61 -14.78 5.59 0.73
CA LEU A 61 -15.77 4.96 1.61
C LEU A 61 -16.64 6.00 2.32
N ALA A 62 -16.04 7.12 2.72
CA ALA A 62 -16.78 8.23 3.32
C ALA A 62 -17.77 8.94 2.35
N SER A 63 -17.55 8.81 1.05
CA SER A 63 -18.41 9.42 0.01
C SER A 63 -19.47 8.48 -0.54
N MET A 64 -19.40 7.18 -0.22
CA MET A 64 -20.33 6.18 -0.73
C MET A 64 -21.69 6.23 -0.04
N ILE A 65 -22.72 5.86 -0.80
CA ILE A 65 -24.08 5.68 -0.30
C ILE A 65 -24.33 4.16 -0.23
N HIS A 66 -24.91 3.69 0.87
CA HIS A 66 -25.28 2.28 1.03
C HIS A 66 -26.55 1.93 0.22
N GLU A 67 -26.37 1.59 -1.07
CA GLU A 67 -27.49 1.25 -1.96
C GLU A 67 -27.37 -0.14 -2.59
N GLU A 68 -26.38 -0.95 -2.18
CA GLU A 68 -26.11 -2.26 -2.78
C GLU A 68 -25.85 -2.20 -4.31
N LYS A 69 -25.30 -1.09 -4.77
CA LYS A 69 -24.96 -0.80 -6.15
C LYS A 69 -23.48 -0.53 -6.29
N THR A 70 -22.90 -1.01 -7.38
CA THR A 70 -21.47 -0.80 -7.64
C THR A 70 -21.18 0.67 -7.89
N GLN A 71 -20.49 1.31 -6.96
CA GLN A 71 -20.14 2.74 -7.02
C GLN A 71 -18.66 2.97 -7.33
N ILE A 72 -17.82 2.02 -7.01
CA ILE A 72 -16.37 2.12 -7.23
C ILE A 72 -15.89 0.90 -8.02
N ILE A 73 -15.17 1.15 -9.11
CA ILE A 73 -14.46 0.11 -9.86
C ILE A 73 -12.98 0.45 -9.87
N LEU A 74 -12.15 -0.49 -9.44
CA LEU A 74 -10.69 -0.39 -9.48
C LEU A 74 -10.15 -1.36 -10.54
N LEU A 75 -9.46 -0.82 -11.53
CA LEU A 75 -8.79 -1.56 -12.59
C LEU A 75 -7.30 -1.68 -12.30
N GLY A 76 -6.76 -2.89 -12.40
CA GLY A 76 -5.34 -3.20 -12.21
C GLY A 76 -5.00 -4.60 -12.67
N HIS A 77 -3.76 -5.01 -12.49
CA HIS A 77 -3.34 -6.40 -12.72
C HIS A 77 -3.59 -7.27 -11.50
N LYS A 78 -3.55 -8.59 -11.69
CA LYS A 78 -3.90 -9.59 -10.68
C LYS A 78 -3.20 -9.36 -9.34
N GLU A 79 -1.90 -9.16 -9.34
CA GLU A 79 -1.08 -9.05 -8.14
C GLU A 79 -1.48 -7.80 -7.34
N GLU A 80 -1.69 -6.69 -8.04
CA GLU A 80 -2.12 -5.43 -7.43
C GLU A 80 -3.55 -5.51 -6.91
N LEU A 81 -4.45 -6.17 -7.66
CA LEU A 81 -5.84 -6.37 -7.23
C LEU A 81 -5.92 -7.23 -5.96
N LEU A 82 -5.11 -8.29 -5.88
CA LEU A 82 -5.04 -9.13 -4.68
C LEU A 82 -4.53 -8.35 -3.48
N SER A 83 -3.49 -7.55 -3.67
CA SER A 83 -2.97 -6.66 -2.63
C SER A 83 -4.02 -5.65 -2.16
N SER A 84 -4.68 -5.00 -3.12
CA SER A 84 -5.74 -4.02 -2.85
C SER A 84 -6.94 -4.63 -2.14
N SER A 85 -7.30 -5.86 -2.51
CA SER A 85 -8.37 -6.63 -1.85
C SER A 85 -8.02 -6.98 -0.40
N PHE A 86 -6.77 -7.33 -0.15
CA PHE A 86 -6.30 -7.59 1.20
C PHE A 86 -6.38 -6.33 2.06
N ASP A 87 -5.90 -5.21 1.54
CA ASP A 87 -5.99 -3.92 2.22
C ASP A 87 -7.45 -3.53 2.49
N MET A 88 -8.34 -3.75 1.50
CA MET A 88 -9.77 -3.43 1.65
C MET A 88 -10.43 -4.19 2.80
N LYS A 89 -10.01 -5.44 3.10
CA LYS A 89 -10.54 -6.20 4.25
C LYS A 89 -10.29 -5.47 5.57
N GLU A 90 -9.13 -4.84 5.72
CA GLU A 90 -8.80 -4.09 6.92
C GLU A 90 -9.66 -2.82 7.06
N TYR A 91 -9.84 -2.08 5.97
CA TYR A 91 -10.74 -0.91 5.97
C TYR A 91 -12.19 -1.30 6.22
N ASN A 92 -12.59 -2.48 5.75
CA ASN A 92 -13.96 -2.98 5.83
C ASN A 92 -14.28 -3.72 7.13
N LYS A 93 -13.36 -3.80 8.06
CA LYS A 93 -13.49 -4.56 9.31
C LYS A 93 -14.73 -4.19 10.13
N TYR A 94 -15.12 -2.94 10.11
CA TYR A 94 -16.26 -2.41 10.86
C TYR A 94 -17.39 -1.89 9.96
N THR A 95 -17.15 -1.79 8.66
CA THR A 95 -18.16 -1.38 7.67
C THR A 95 -18.86 -2.62 7.09
N GLN A 96 -19.90 -2.41 6.32
CA GLN A 96 -20.67 -3.48 5.68
C GLN A 96 -20.57 -3.42 4.15
N TYR A 97 -19.56 -2.72 3.61
CA TYR A 97 -19.37 -2.65 2.17
C TYR A 97 -19.05 -4.01 1.58
N ARG A 98 -19.74 -4.35 0.52
CA ARG A 98 -19.50 -5.61 -0.22
C ARG A 98 -18.56 -5.35 -1.38
N PHE A 99 -17.52 -6.14 -1.46
CA PHE A 99 -16.57 -6.04 -2.55
C PHE A 99 -16.20 -7.41 -3.13
N VAL A 100 -15.92 -7.40 -4.42
CA VAL A 100 -15.45 -8.58 -5.15
C VAL A 100 -14.12 -8.25 -5.81
N THR A 101 -13.22 -9.25 -5.81
CA THR A 101 -11.95 -9.19 -6.54
C THR A 101 -11.98 -10.27 -7.62
N SER A 102 -11.84 -9.85 -8.87
CA SER A 102 -11.96 -10.72 -10.03
C SER A 102 -10.84 -10.48 -11.04
N TYR A 103 -10.22 -11.56 -11.49
CA TYR A 103 -9.16 -11.55 -12.48
C TYR A 103 -9.22 -12.86 -13.32
N PRO A 104 -8.50 -12.95 -14.45
CA PRO A 104 -8.48 -14.19 -15.24
C PRO A 104 -8.05 -15.40 -14.41
N GLY A 105 -8.87 -16.45 -14.42
CA GLY A 105 -8.65 -17.68 -13.65
C GLY A 105 -9.49 -17.82 -12.38
N THR A 106 -10.22 -16.78 -11.97
CA THR A 106 -11.20 -16.86 -10.87
C THR A 106 -12.53 -17.52 -11.34
N ASN A 107 -13.34 -17.99 -10.39
CA ASN A 107 -14.61 -18.64 -10.68
C ASN A 107 -15.67 -17.63 -11.15
N THR A 108 -15.76 -17.41 -12.45
CA THR A 108 -16.67 -16.44 -13.05
C THR A 108 -18.15 -16.67 -12.68
N PHE A 109 -18.57 -17.90 -12.45
CA PHE A 109 -19.98 -18.20 -12.09
C PHE A 109 -20.31 -17.67 -10.69
N GLU A 110 -19.49 -17.97 -9.70
CA GLU A 110 -19.67 -17.47 -8.32
C GLU A 110 -19.56 -15.94 -8.25
N GLU A 111 -18.62 -15.37 -9.01
CA GLU A 111 -18.46 -13.93 -9.11
C GLU A 111 -19.71 -13.26 -9.69
N CYS A 112 -20.23 -13.78 -10.80
CA CYS A 112 -21.47 -13.28 -11.40
C CYS A 112 -22.64 -13.34 -10.43
N GLN A 113 -22.79 -14.42 -9.68
CA GLN A 113 -23.85 -14.53 -8.66
C GLN A 113 -23.68 -13.49 -7.56
N THR A 114 -22.45 -13.25 -7.12
CA THR A 114 -22.16 -12.29 -6.06
C THR A 114 -22.40 -10.85 -6.54
N ILE A 115 -21.93 -10.51 -7.74
CA ILE A 115 -22.11 -9.18 -8.33
C ILE A 115 -23.59 -8.91 -8.58
N TYR A 116 -24.34 -9.90 -9.09
CA TYR A 116 -25.78 -9.77 -9.33
C TYR A 116 -26.60 -9.53 -8.06
N LYS A 117 -26.19 -10.10 -6.92
CA LYS A 117 -26.79 -9.83 -5.61
C LYS A 117 -26.53 -8.43 -5.11
N GLY A 118 -25.65 -7.70 -5.76
CA GLY A 118 -25.24 -6.34 -5.45
C GLY A 118 -23.93 -6.29 -4.66
N ILE A 119 -23.04 -5.47 -5.14
CA ILE A 119 -21.75 -5.13 -4.50
C ILE A 119 -21.53 -3.63 -4.57
N ASP A 120 -20.72 -3.11 -3.68
CA ASP A 120 -20.41 -1.68 -3.61
C ASP A 120 -19.11 -1.34 -4.36
N ILE A 121 -18.12 -2.26 -4.31
CA ILE A 121 -16.78 -2.06 -4.87
C ILE A 121 -16.37 -3.29 -5.67
N LEU A 122 -15.85 -3.05 -6.88
CA LEU A 122 -15.29 -4.10 -7.74
C LEU A 122 -13.81 -3.84 -8.01
N PHE A 123 -12.95 -4.77 -7.61
CA PHE A 123 -11.55 -4.85 -8.01
C PHE A 123 -11.43 -5.82 -9.18
N THR A 124 -11.02 -5.35 -10.35
CA THR A 124 -11.05 -6.24 -11.53
C THR A 124 -10.05 -5.83 -12.61
N THR A 125 -9.76 -6.75 -13.53
CA THR A 125 -9.02 -6.43 -14.76
C THR A 125 -9.96 -5.83 -15.81
N PRO A 126 -9.44 -5.06 -16.79
CA PRO A 126 -10.27 -4.52 -17.86
C PRO A 126 -11.07 -5.58 -18.61
N SER A 127 -10.45 -6.72 -18.95
CA SER A 127 -11.09 -7.82 -19.67
C SER A 127 -12.26 -8.43 -18.91
N LYS A 128 -12.10 -8.66 -17.61
CA LYS A 128 -13.16 -9.20 -16.74
C LYS A 128 -14.33 -8.22 -16.58
N LEU A 129 -14.05 -6.93 -16.40
CA LEU A 129 -15.11 -5.93 -16.35
C LEU A 129 -15.93 -5.91 -17.63
N LEU A 130 -15.27 -5.94 -18.79
CA LEU A 130 -15.94 -5.98 -20.09
C LEU A 130 -16.77 -7.27 -20.25
N GLU A 131 -16.30 -8.41 -19.73
CA GLU A 131 -17.07 -9.65 -19.68
C GLU A 131 -18.35 -9.48 -18.86
N TYR A 132 -18.29 -8.89 -17.66
CA TYR A 132 -19.47 -8.68 -16.82
C TYR A 132 -20.47 -7.71 -17.43
N MET A 133 -20.00 -6.66 -18.10
CA MET A 133 -20.84 -5.72 -18.83
C MET A 133 -21.58 -6.42 -20.00
N ARG A 134 -20.86 -7.22 -20.80
CA ARG A 134 -21.46 -7.99 -21.92
C ARG A 134 -22.48 -9.02 -21.43
N ARG A 135 -22.27 -9.61 -20.26
CA ARG A 135 -23.20 -10.55 -19.63
C ARG A 135 -24.34 -9.85 -18.89
N GLN A 136 -24.34 -8.52 -18.82
CA GLN A 136 -25.33 -7.71 -18.08
C GLN A 136 -25.43 -8.10 -16.59
N VAL A 137 -24.30 -8.50 -16.00
CA VAL A 137 -24.23 -8.90 -14.58
C VAL A 137 -24.01 -7.69 -13.67
N ILE A 138 -23.32 -6.66 -14.18
CA ILE A 138 -23.04 -5.43 -13.45
C ILE A 138 -23.86 -4.27 -14.00
N ASP A 139 -24.51 -3.52 -13.11
CA ASP A 139 -25.13 -2.25 -13.45
C ASP A 139 -24.13 -1.12 -13.25
N THR A 140 -23.69 -0.52 -14.36
CA THR A 140 -22.67 0.54 -14.36
C THR A 140 -23.24 1.94 -14.15
N ASN A 141 -24.56 2.11 -14.09
CA ASN A 141 -25.22 3.43 -13.98
C ASN A 141 -24.92 4.15 -12.65
N PHE A 142 -24.49 3.40 -11.64
CA PHE A 142 -24.19 3.93 -10.30
C PHE A 142 -22.70 4.14 -10.07
N VAL A 143 -21.85 3.84 -11.04
CA VAL A 143 -20.39 3.96 -10.90
C VAL A 143 -19.98 5.43 -10.84
N SER A 144 -19.61 5.87 -9.65
CA SER A 144 -19.15 7.23 -9.39
C SER A 144 -17.65 7.39 -9.63
N TYR A 145 -16.89 6.32 -9.41
CA TYR A 145 -15.41 6.36 -9.54
C TYR A 145 -14.88 5.15 -10.30
N LEU A 146 -14.07 5.45 -11.33
CA LEU A 146 -13.23 4.48 -12.02
C LEU A 146 -11.76 4.77 -11.68
N ILE A 147 -11.14 3.82 -10.99
CA ILE A 147 -9.79 3.95 -10.48
C ILE A 147 -8.85 3.10 -11.32
N TYR A 148 -7.71 3.65 -11.71
CA TYR A 148 -6.69 2.96 -12.49
C TYR A 148 -5.42 2.84 -11.66
N GLN A 149 -5.07 1.62 -11.34
CA GLN A 149 -3.86 1.30 -10.62
C GLN A 149 -2.71 1.05 -11.60
N ASP A 150 -1.59 1.78 -11.41
CA ASP A 150 -0.36 1.61 -12.22
C ASP A 150 -0.62 1.55 -13.73
N SER A 151 -1.42 2.48 -14.22
CA SER A 151 -1.95 2.47 -15.59
C SER A 151 -0.90 2.47 -16.70
N HIS A 152 0.37 2.71 -16.39
CA HIS A 152 1.48 2.61 -17.36
C HIS A 152 1.74 1.18 -17.81
N SER A 153 1.40 0.20 -16.99
CA SER A 153 1.58 -1.22 -17.24
C SER A 153 0.51 -1.83 -18.14
N PHE A 154 -0.61 -1.12 -18.38
CA PHE A 154 -1.66 -1.61 -19.26
C PHE A 154 -1.19 -1.75 -20.71
N SER A 155 -1.42 -2.93 -21.26
CA SER A 155 -1.17 -3.24 -22.66
C SER A 155 -2.06 -2.43 -23.61
N SER A 156 -1.71 -2.38 -24.89
CA SER A 156 -2.55 -1.72 -25.91
C SER A 156 -3.94 -2.36 -26.05
N GLU A 157 -4.09 -3.64 -25.72
CA GLU A 157 -5.36 -4.34 -25.71
C GLU A 157 -6.21 -3.89 -24.53
N GLU A 158 -5.67 -3.89 -23.32
CA GLU A 158 -6.36 -3.41 -22.13
C GLU A 158 -6.78 -1.94 -22.26
N ILE A 159 -5.97 -1.10 -22.89
CA ILE A 159 -6.36 0.29 -23.21
C ILE A 159 -7.55 0.35 -24.18
N ARG A 160 -7.67 -0.59 -25.16
CA ARG A 160 -8.84 -0.67 -26.03
C ARG A 160 -10.08 -1.10 -25.23
N GLU A 161 -9.94 -2.09 -24.35
CA GLU A 161 -11.01 -2.54 -23.46
C GLU A 161 -11.48 -1.40 -22.55
N ILE A 162 -10.56 -0.64 -21.95
CA ILE A 162 -10.88 0.52 -21.12
C ILE A 162 -11.62 1.60 -21.93
N LYS A 163 -11.25 1.83 -23.19
CA LYS A 163 -11.99 2.75 -24.07
C LYS A 163 -13.42 2.31 -24.28
N GLU A 164 -13.64 1.02 -24.43
CA GLU A 164 -14.98 0.46 -24.59
C GLU A 164 -15.78 0.58 -23.30
N ILE A 165 -15.21 0.19 -22.17
CA ILE A 165 -15.81 0.34 -20.84
C ILE A 165 -16.27 1.77 -20.60
N LYS A 166 -15.43 2.75 -20.89
CA LYS A 166 -15.76 4.19 -20.67
C LYS A 166 -16.97 4.68 -21.44
N LYS A 167 -17.36 4.04 -22.55
CA LYS A 167 -18.57 4.42 -23.29
C LYS A 167 -19.87 4.06 -22.56
N HIS A 168 -19.80 3.13 -21.63
CA HIS A 168 -20.94 2.60 -20.89
C HIS A 168 -21.01 3.08 -19.44
N LEU A 169 -20.10 3.93 -19.03
CA LEU A 169 -20.12 4.55 -17.70
C LEU A 169 -20.86 5.89 -17.74
N PRO A 170 -21.41 6.33 -16.58
CA PRO A 170 -22.00 7.65 -16.45
C PRO A 170 -21.03 8.77 -16.88
N LEU A 171 -21.57 9.83 -17.46
CA LEU A 171 -20.77 10.98 -17.92
C LEU A 171 -20.07 11.71 -16.76
N ASP A 172 -20.65 11.65 -15.57
CA ASP A 172 -20.14 12.22 -14.33
C ASP A 172 -19.23 11.27 -13.55
N CYS A 173 -19.00 10.06 -14.07
CA CYS A 173 -18.06 9.12 -13.47
C CYS A 173 -16.64 9.71 -13.44
N SER A 174 -16.11 9.88 -12.24
CA SER A 174 -14.77 10.44 -12.01
C SER A 174 -13.67 9.40 -12.19
N SER A 175 -12.57 9.81 -12.79
CA SER A 175 -11.39 8.97 -13.01
C SER A 175 -10.28 9.32 -12.02
N ILE A 176 -9.77 8.31 -11.30
CA ILE A 176 -8.61 8.46 -10.41
C ILE A 176 -7.48 7.58 -10.95
N LEU A 177 -6.35 8.18 -11.29
CA LEU A 177 -5.15 7.45 -11.65
C LEU A 177 -4.19 7.51 -10.48
N TYR A 178 -3.71 6.35 -10.02
CA TYR A 178 -2.67 6.34 -9.00
C TYR A 178 -1.51 5.40 -9.33
N GLY A 179 -0.32 5.81 -8.98
CA GLY A 179 0.94 5.18 -9.30
C GLY A 179 2.02 6.21 -9.61
N LEU A 180 3.22 5.76 -10.00
CA LEU A 180 4.31 6.66 -10.40
C LEU A 180 4.16 7.17 -11.83
N HIS A 181 3.76 6.29 -12.71
CA HIS A 181 3.63 6.57 -14.13
C HIS A 181 2.22 6.23 -14.61
N HIS A 182 1.74 6.96 -15.60
CA HIS A 182 0.38 6.81 -16.10
C HIS A 182 0.35 6.80 -17.61
N HIS A 183 -0.55 5.99 -18.16
CA HIS A 183 -0.75 5.92 -19.60
C HIS A 183 -1.32 7.24 -20.14
N GLU A 184 -0.72 7.78 -21.21
CA GLU A 184 -1.05 9.10 -21.76
C GLU A 184 -2.52 9.27 -22.13
N PHE A 185 -3.14 8.22 -22.69
CA PHE A 185 -4.56 8.25 -23.02
C PHE A 185 -5.44 8.51 -21.79
N LEU A 186 -5.12 7.93 -20.65
CA LEU A 186 -5.91 8.06 -19.42
C LEU A 186 -5.73 9.43 -18.77
N LYS A 187 -4.57 10.04 -18.92
CA LYS A 187 -4.28 11.40 -18.41
C LYS A 187 -4.99 12.50 -19.17
N LYS A 188 -5.35 12.26 -20.43
CA LYS A 188 -5.73 13.32 -21.41
C LYS A 188 -6.75 14.34 -20.92
N ASN A 189 -7.69 13.95 -20.06
CA ASN A 189 -8.77 14.83 -19.57
C ASN A 189 -8.70 15.07 -18.06
N ILE A 190 -7.56 14.81 -17.43
CA ILE A 190 -7.38 15.01 -16.00
C ILE A 190 -6.37 16.13 -15.79
N HIS A 191 -6.83 17.24 -15.22
CA HIS A 191 -6.03 18.44 -15.05
C HIS A 191 -5.46 18.61 -13.64
N THR A 192 -5.99 17.87 -12.67
CA THR A 192 -5.54 17.95 -11.28
C THR A 192 -4.58 16.80 -10.98
N THR A 193 -3.38 17.14 -10.56
CA THR A 193 -2.38 16.17 -10.11
C THR A 193 -1.98 16.45 -8.67
N LEU A 194 -2.06 15.44 -7.82
CA LEU A 194 -1.52 15.46 -6.48
C LEU A 194 -0.14 14.80 -6.50
N HIS A 195 0.84 15.51 -6.00
CA HIS A 195 2.18 14.98 -5.79
C HIS A 195 2.40 14.78 -4.30
N VAL A 196 3.04 13.69 -3.97
CA VAL A 196 3.54 13.45 -2.63
C VAL A 196 4.91 14.10 -2.53
N ASP A 197 5.09 15.03 -1.60
CA ASP A 197 6.40 15.59 -1.31
C ASP A 197 7.33 14.44 -0.92
N SER A 198 8.47 14.36 -1.56
CA SER A 198 9.41 13.28 -1.36
C SER A 198 10.83 13.82 -1.14
N PHE A 199 11.61 13.07 -0.41
CA PHE A 199 13.03 13.31 -0.24
C PHE A 199 13.83 12.04 -0.59
N LYS A 200 15.08 12.23 -0.95
CA LYS A 200 15.95 11.15 -1.37
C LYS A 200 16.73 10.63 -0.18
N VAL A 201 16.77 9.32 -0.04
CA VAL A 201 17.61 8.64 0.95
C VAL A 201 18.62 7.78 0.19
N GLU A 202 19.88 7.96 0.50
CA GLU A 202 20.97 7.18 -0.10
C GLU A 202 21.34 6.02 0.83
N CYS A 203 21.52 4.84 0.26
CA CYS A 203 22.09 3.71 0.97
C CYS A 203 23.13 2.98 0.11
N THR A 204 24.03 2.24 0.76
CA THR A 204 25.00 1.42 0.06
C THR A 204 24.38 0.07 -0.28
N HIS A 205 24.41 -0.30 -1.57
CA HIS A 205 23.86 -1.54 -2.09
C HIS A 205 24.97 -2.58 -2.30
N PHE A 206 24.74 -3.80 -1.82
CA PHE A 206 25.66 -4.93 -1.96
C PHE A 206 24.95 -6.08 -2.68
N LEU A 207 25.46 -6.46 -3.85
CA LEU A 207 25.09 -7.71 -4.52
C LEU A 207 25.95 -8.84 -3.98
N CYS A 208 25.35 -9.83 -3.36
CA CYS A 208 26.06 -10.92 -2.70
C CYS A 208 25.66 -12.26 -3.29
N LYS A 209 26.60 -13.20 -3.37
CA LYS A 209 26.33 -14.57 -3.85
C LYS A 209 25.74 -15.43 -2.76
N GLU A 210 26.22 -15.30 -1.53
CA GLU A 210 25.77 -16.07 -0.40
C GLU A 210 25.26 -15.15 0.71
N PRO A 211 24.09 -15.44 1.31
CA PRO A 211 23.53 -14.61 2.37
C PRO A 211 24.35 -14.74 3.65
N TYR A 212 24.76 -13.61 4.18
CA TYR A 212 25.39 -13.50 5.49
C TYR A 212 24.44 -12.85 6.48
N PHE A 213 24.04 -13.61 7.48
CA PHE A 213 23.15 -13.15 8.54
C PHE A 213 23.94 -12.96 9.83
N ASN A 214 23.75 -11.82 10.47
CA ASN A 214 24.35 -11.54 11.77
C ASN A 214 23.24 -11.45 12.83
N THR A 215 23.10 -12.51 13.63
CA THR A 215 22.05 -12.60 14.65
C THR A 215 22.25 -11.64 15.82
N GLU A 216 23.45 -11.11 15.99
CA GLU A 216 23.76 -10.12 17.04
C GLU A 216 23.40 -8.68 16.61
N LYS A 217 23.25 -8.43 15.31
CA LYS A 217 22.88 -7.12 14.77
C LYS A 217 21.40 -7.08 14.42
N LYS A 218 20.82 -5.91 14.55
CA LYS A 218 19.46 -5.65 14.11
C LYS A 218 19.42 -5.64 12.60
N GLN A 219 18.70 -6.59 12.00
CA GLN A 219 18.59 -6.72 10.54
C GLN A 219 17.15 -7.09 10.17
N ILE A 220 16.67 -6.54 9.05
CA ILE A 220 15.36 -6.87 8.48
C ILE A 220 15.58 -7.65 7.19
N ILE A 221 14.95 -8.80 7.09
CA ILE A 221 15.02 -9.70 5.94
C ILE A 221 13.68 -9.64 5.22
N PHE A 222 13.67 -9.14 3.99
CA PHE A 222 12.53 -9.19 3.11
C PHE A 222 12.53 -10.47 2.29
N VAL A 223 11.39 -11.14 2.23
CA VAL A 223 11.14 -12.33 1.41
C VAL A 223 9.86 -12.15 0.60
N GLU A 224 9.75 -12.85 -0.52
CA GLU A 224 8.60 -12.70 -1.42
C GLU A 224 7.41 -13.55 -1.00
N SER A 225 7.63 -14.82 -0.69
CA SER A 225 6.56 -15.78 -0.41
C SER A 225 6.43 -16.13 1.07
N TYR A 226 5.28 -16.69 1.42
CA TYR A 226 5.07 -17.22 2.78
C TYR A 226 5.89 -18.48 3.02
N GLU A 227 6.12 -19.28 2.01
CA GLU A 227 6.96 -20.46 2.02
C GLU A 227 8.41 -20.10 2.35
N ASP A 228 8.92 -19.01 1.76
CA ASP A 228 10.25 -18.49 2.07
C ASP A 228 10.37 -18.04 3.52
N ILE A 229 9.30 -17.43 4.07
CA ILE A 229 9.27 -17.07 5.49
C ILE A 229 9.49 -18.32 6.36
N LEU A 230 8.72 -19.37 6.12
CA LEU A 230 8.82 -20.62 6.90
C LEU A 230 10.21 -21.25 6.78
N TYR A 231 10.73 -21.34 5.55
CA TYR A 231 12.04 -21.90 5.28
C TYR A 231 13.15 -21.13 5.98
N TYR A 232 13.19 -19.80 5.86
CA TYR A 232 14.27 -19.02 6.46
C TYR A 232 14.08 -18.85 7.97
N ALA A 233 12.87 -18.82 8.49
CA ALA A 233 12.62 -18.76 9.92
C ALA A 233 13.16 -20.01 10.62
N GLU A 234 12.94 -21.19 10.06
CA GLU A 234 13.48 -22.45 10.57
C GLU A 234 15.00 -22.52 10.42
N LYS A 235 15.50 -22.27 9.21
CA LYS A 235 16.94 -22.33 8.89
C LYS A 235 17.80 -21.40 9.74
N LEU A 236 17.29 -20.20 10.04
CA LEU A 236 18.02 -19.17 10.80
C LEU A 236 17.62 -19.14 12.27
N ASN A 237 16.70 -20.00 12.70
CA ASN A 237 16.15 -20.03 14.05
C ASN A 237 15.68 -18.65 14.52
N VAL A 238 14.90 -17.95 13.68
CA VAL A 238 14.46 -16.57 13.91
C VAL A 238 13.15 -16.54 14.66
N ASN A 239 13.10 -15.75 15.73
CA ASN A 239 11.90 -15.60 16.56
C ASN A 239 10.98 -14.47 16.12
N PHE A 240 11.47 -13.52 15.31
CA PHE A 240 10.69 -12.38 14.85
C PHE A 240 10.29 -12.58 13.39
N VAL A 241 9.03 -12.95 13.20
CA VAL A 241 8.45 -13.20 11.87
C VAL A 241 7.15 -12.44 11.74
N ILE A 242 7.01 -11.68 10.65
CA ILE A 242 5.78 -10.95 10.33
C ILE A 242 5.33 -11.29 8.91
N HIS A 243 4.09 -11.73 8.78
CA HIS A 243 3.49 -12.10 7.49
C HIS A 243 2.05 -11.61 7.37
N GLN A 244 1.53 -11.61 6.14
CA GLN A 244 0.22 -11.07 5.78
C GLN A 244 -0.98 -11.76 6.45
N PHE A 245 -0.82 -12.98 6.93
CA PHE A 245 -1.90 -13.71 7.61
C PHE A 245 -2.01 -13.41 9.11
N MET A 246 -1.10 -12.59 9.64
CA MET A 246 -1.15 -12.16 11.05
C MET A 246 -2.06 -10.96 11.21
N ASN A 247 -2.79 -10.89 12.32
CA ASN A 247 -3.51 -9.68 12.69
C ASN A 247 -2.53 -8.56 13.09
N HIS A 248 -2.95 -7.31 12.90
CA HIS A 248 -2.13 -6.13 13.15
C HIS A 248 -1.60 -6.06 14.59
N ALA A 249 -2.41 -6.41 15.59
CA ALA A 249 -1.96 -6.40 16.98
C ALA A 249 -0.75 -7.32 17.21
N SER A 250 -0.76 -8.51 16.59
CA SER A 250 0.38 -9.45 16.65
C SER A 250 1.59 -8.91 15.89
N GLN A 251 1.38 -8.32 14.70
CA GLN A 251 2.47 -7.70 13.93
C GLN A 251 3.13 -6.57 14.74
N TYR A 252 2.33 -5.69 15.35
CA TYR A 252 2.84 -4.60 16.19
C TYR A 252 3.61 -5.10 17.42
N ARG A 253 3.10 -6.14 18.11
CA ARG A 253 3.78 -6.74 19.25
C ARG A 253 5.15 -7.29 18.87
N ILE A 254 5.24 -8.03 17.76
CA ILE A 254 6.52 -8.58 17.27
C ILE A 254 7.46 -7.45 16.88
N MET A 255 6.98 -6.45 16.16
CA MET A 255 7.77 -5.28 15.78
C MET A 255 8.31 -4.55 17.02
N HIS A 256 7.48 -4.35 18.04
CA HIS A 256 7.90 -3.73 19.31
C HIS A 256 9.00 -4.54 20.00
N GLU A 257 8.82 -5.87 20.11
CA GLU A 257 9.84 -6.73 20.70
C GLU A 257 11.14 -6.75 19.89
N PHE A 258 11.05 -6.81 18.56
CA PHE A 258 12.20 -6.70 17.68
C PHE A 258 12.94 -5.37 17.87
N ASN A 259 12.20 -4.27 17.95
CA ASN A 259 12.80 -2.94 18.18
C ASN A 259 13.54 -2.87 19.52
N LYS A 260 13.05 -3.57 20.55
CA LYS A 260 13.66 -3.61 21.90
C LYS A 260 14.86 -4.56 21.98
N LYS A 261 14.76 -5.76 21.40
CA LYS A 261 15.75 -6.83 21.56
C LYS A 261 16.81 -6.86 20.46
N GLY A 262 16.51 -6.29 19.28
CA GLY A 262 17.35 -6.48 18.09
C GLY A 262 17.25 -7.88 17.50
N GLY A 263 18.27 -8.30 16.74
CA GLY A 263 18.33 -9.59 16.09
C GLY A 263 17.76 -9.56 14.68
N LEU A 264 17.27 -10.70 14.18
CA LEU A 264 16.73 -10.85 12.84
C LEU A 264 15.20 -10.77 12.84
N LEU A 265 14.64 -9.96 11.97
CA LEU A 265 13.21 -9.92 11.65
C LEU A 265 13.01 -10.36 10.20
N ILE A 266 12.23 -11.41 9.97
CA ILE A 266 11.78 -11.78 8.63
C ILE A 266 10.39 -11.19 8.39
N VAL A 267 10.22 -10.52 7.24
CA VAL A 267 8.97 -9.85 6.90
C VAL A 267 8.60 -10.08 5.43
N SER A 268 7.34 -10.41 5.14
CA SER A 268 6.84 -10.47 3.78
C SER A 268 6.60 -9.05 3.22
N ASP A 269 6.66 -8.92 1.89
CA ASP A 269 6.37 -7.68 1.20
C ASP A 269 5.03 -7.07 1.66
N MET A 270 3.95 -7.86 1.61
CA MET A 270 2.62 -7.39 1.97
C MET A 270 2.51 -6.93 3.42
N ALA A 271 3.05 -7.70 4.36
CA ALA A 271 2.98 -7.35 5.77
C ALA A 271 3.79 -6.10 6.13
N SER A 272 4.86 -5.82 5.39
CA SER A 272 5.72 -4.67 5.65
C SER A 272 5.07 -3.32 5.35
N ARG A 273 3.98 -3.29 4.59
CA ARG A 273 3.37 -2.06 4.06
C ARG A 273 2.88 -1.11 5.15
N TYR A 274 2.35 -1.66 6.23
CA TYR A 274 1.75 -0.88 7.33
C TYR A 274 2.65 -0.75 8.56
N LEU A 275 3.87 -1.29 8.48
CA LEU A 275 4.78 -1.30 9.61
C LEU A 275 5.76 -0.13 9.58
N SER A 276 5.95 0.51 10.72
CA SER A 276 7.04 1.45 10.93
C SER A 276 8.33 0.69 11.22
N LEU A 277 8.97 0.22 10.17
CA LEU A 277 10.21 -0.51 10.26
C LEU A 277 11.39 0.45 10.42
N HIS A 278 12.29 0.15 11.34
CA HIS A 278 13.46 0.96 11.59
C HIS A 278 14.70 0.08 11.73
N CYS A 279 15.61 0.23 10.78
CA CYS A 279 16.86 -0.54 10.76
C CYS A 279 17.88 0.12 9.82
N ASP A 280 19.16 0.02 10.14
CA ASP A 280 20.24 0.48 9.25
C ASP A 280 20.66 -0.57 8.22
N THR A 281 20.31 -1.82 8.44
CA THR A 281 20.70 -2.94 7.56
C THR A 281 19.49 -3.74 7.13
N VAL A 282 19.30 -3.86 5.83
CA VAL A 282 18.24 -4.67 5.22
C VAL A 282 18.83 -5.74 4.31
N ILE A 283 18.16 -6.87 4.23
CA ILE A 283 18.53 -8.02 3.42
C ILE A 283 17.36 -8.39 2.53
N HIS A 284 17.61 -8.59 1.25
CA HIS A 284 16.60 -8.99 0.28
C HIS A 284 16.94 -10.37 -0.26
N LEU A 285 15.98 -11.30 -0.11
CA LEU A 285 16.08 -12.67 -0.59
C LEU A 285 15.05 -12.91 -1.68
N GLY A 286 15.53 -13.26 -2.88
CA GLY A 286 14.65 -13.62 -4.00
C GLY A 286 13.97 -12.45 -4.73
N THR A 287 14.23 -11.19 -4.35
CA THR A 287 13.60 -10.04 -4.99
C THR A 287 13.99 -9.93 -6.46
N THR A 288 13.02 -10.02 -7.36
CA THR A 288 13.26 -10.13 -8.80
C THR A 288 13.11 -8.81 -9.57
N HIS A 289 12.37 -7.84 -9.02
CA HIS A 289 12.08 -6.56 -9.65
C HIS A 289 12.69 -5.38 -8.90
N ILE A 290 13.28 -4.45 -9.64
CA ILE A 290 13.90 -3.25 -9.05
C ILE A 290 12.90 -2.39 -8.30
N ASP A 291 11.67 -2.28 -8.79
CA ASP A 291 10.63 -1.49 -8.15
C ASP A 291 10.21 -2.07 -6.80
N GLN A 292 10.12 -3.40 -6.70
CA GLN A 292 9.85 -4.09 -5.44
C GLN A 292 11.00 -3.88 -4.45
N TYR A 293 12.24 -3.98 -4.92
CA TYR A 293 13.42 -3.68 -4.12
C TYR A 293 13.39 -2.26 -3.55
N MET A 294 13.15 -1.27 -4.42
CA MET A 294 13.00 0.13 -4.01
C MET A 294 11.87 0.32 -3.01
N SER A 295 10.77 -0.38 -3.24
CA SER A 295 9.62 -0.44 -2.36
C SER A 295 10.00 -0.90 -0.95
N HIS A 296 10.70 -2.01 -0.82
CA HIS A 296 11.15 -2.52 0.48
C HIS A 296 12.02 -1.51 1.23
N LEU A 297 13.02 -0.95 0.53
CA LEU A 297 13.90 0.04 1.12
C LEU A 297 13.15 1.27 1.63
N SER A 298 12.19 1.73 0.86
CA SER A 298 11.41 2.91 1.21
C SER A 298 10.53 2.73 2.45
N ARG A 299 10.24 1.49 2.87
CA ARG A 299 9.44 1.17 4.07
C ARG A 299 10.26 1.13 5.35
N VAL A 300 11.58 1.13 5.24
CA VAL A 300 12.46 1.06 6.41
C VAL A 300 13.14 2.39 6.63
N LEU A 301 12.99 2.96 7.81
CA LEU A 301 13.68 4.18 8.19
C LEU A 301 15.12 3.87 8.62
N GLY A 302 16.04 4.75 8.26
CA GLY A 302 17.44 4.69 8.68
C GLY A 302 18.30 3.68 7.93
N VAL A 303 17.85 3.18 6.77
CA VAL A 303 18.64 2.24 5.96
C VAL A 303 19.94 2.88 5.51
N LYS A 304 21.06 2.23 5.84
CA LYS A 304 22.42 2.60 5.39
C LYS A 304 23.01 1.55 4.47
N HIS A 305 22.68 0.28 4.70
CA HIS A 305 23.22 -0.86 3.99
C HIS A 305 22.10 -1.79 3.53
N SER A 306 22.17 -2.16 2.27
CA SER A 306 21.21 -3.09 1.67
C SER A 306 21.96 -4.23 0.98
N TYR A 307 21.69 -5.46 1.42
CA TYR A 307 22.26 -6.68 0.86
C TYR A 307 21.21 -7.40 0.03
N ILE A 308 21.58 -7.75 -1.20
CA ILE A 308 20.67 -8.32 -2.18
C ILE A 308 21.23 -9.67 -2.62
N TYR A 309 20.44 -10.71 -2.47
CA TYR A 309 20.76 -12.09 -2.79
C TYR A 309 19.77 -12.66 -3.77
N ASP A 310 20.22 -13.61 -4.56
CA ASP A 310 19.37 -14.38 -5.49
C ASP A 310 18.54 -13.50 -6.43
N THR A 311 19.15 -12.44 -6.94
CA THR A 311 18.48 -11.46 -7.78
C THR A 311 19.00 -11.48 -9.22
N LYS A 312 18.14 -11.05 -10.14
CA LYS A 312 18.50 -10.79 -11.55
C LYS A 312 19.05 -9.37 -11.77
N PHE A 313 19.23 -8.58 -10.73
CA PHE A 313 19.75 -7.22 -10.86
C PHE A 313 21.20 -7.19 -11.28
N THR A 314 21.52 -6.23 -12.13
CA THR A 314 22.90 -5.91 -12.51
C THR A 314 23.43 -4.78 -11.64
N LYS A 315 24.76 -4.74 -11.45
CA LYS A 315 25.40 -3.62 -10.75
C LYS A 315 25.02 -2.27 -11.36
N LYS A 316 24.94 -2.20 -12.69
CA LYS A 316 24.54 -0.99 -13.43
C LYS A 316 23.12 -0.50 -13.08
N GLN A 317 22.18 -1.41 -12.81
CA GLN A 317 20.82 -1.02 -12.41
C GLN A 317 20.78 -0.44 -11.00
N LEU A 318 21.72 -0.79 -10.14
CA LEU A 318 21.83 -0.28 -8.78
C LEU A 318 22.70 0.96 -8.67
N GLU A 319 23.54 1.24 -9.69
CA GLU A 319 24.33 2.47 -9.76
C GLU A 319 23.39 3.68 -9.86
N GLY A 320 23.48 4.57 -8.89
CA GLY A 320 22.61 5.76 -8.81
C GLY A 320 21.19 5.52 -8.32
N VAL A 321 20.88 4.31 -7.82
CA VAL A 321 19.60 4.04 -7.18
C VAL A 321 19.50 4.87 -5.91
N VAL A 322 18.50 5.72 -5.89
CA VAL A 322 18.17 6.59 -4.74
C VAL A 322 16.78 6.25 -4.28
N ILE A 323 16.64 5.97 -2.99
CA ILE A 323 15.34 5.69 -2.38
C ILE A 323 14.58 7.02 -2.27
N THR A 324 13.40 7.04 -2.85
CA THR A 324 12.49 8.16 -2.69
C THR A 324 11.44 7.82 -1.64
N ILE A 325 11.43 8.56 -0.54
CA ILE A 325 10.46 8.41 0.55
C ILE A 325 9.51 9.59 0.49
N SER A 326 8.21 9.36 0.54
CA SER A 326 7.26 10.46 0.66
C SER A 326 7.42 11.14 2.02
N LYS A 327 7.32 12.48 2.02
CA LYS A 327 7.34 13.24 3.28
C LYS A 327 6.22 12.80 4.21
N GLU A 328 5.05 12.52 3.66
CA GLU A 328 3.91 12.05 4.44
C GLU A 328 4.16 10.71 5.11
N ASP A 329 4.74 9.75 4.39
CA ASP A 329 5.08 8.43 4.95
C ASP A 329 6.15 8.55 6.04
N TYR A 330 7.10 9.46 5.85
CA TYR A 330 8.11 9.75 6.86
C TYR A 330 7.46 10.35 8.11
N ASP A 331 6.64 11.37 7.95
CA ASP A 331 5.93 12.02 9.04
C ASP A 331 4.99 11.07 9.78
N THR A 332 4.25 10.22 9.04
CA THR A 332 3.38 9.19 9.62
C THR A 332 4.18 8.16 10.41
N LYS A 333 5.31 7.69 9.86
CA LYS A 333 6.18 6.73 10.56
C LYS A 333 6.82 7.35 11.80
N HIS A 334 7.25 8.60 11.75
CA HIS A 334 7.77 9.30 12.91
C HIS A 334 6.69 9.54 13.96
N HIS A 335 5.47 9.85 13.54
CA HIS A 335 4.36 10.02 14.47
C HIS A 335 4.00 8.71 15.18
N LEU A 336 3.97 7.59 14.47
CA LEU A 336 3.77 6.26 15.06
C LEU A 336 4.90 5.89 16.03
N LEU A 337 6.13 6.20 15.64
CA LEU A 337 7.29 6.02 16.52
C LEU A 337 7.17 6.87 17.80
N TYR A 338 6.80 8.13 17.67
CA TYR A 338 6.56 9.03 18.78
C TYR A 338 5.46 8.53 19.74
N GLU A 339 4.30 8.09 19.20
CA GLU A 339 3.25 7.52 20.06
C GLU A 339 3.68 6.22 20.75
N THR A 340 4.47 5.39 20.06
CA THR A 340 5.00 4.17 20.64
C THR A 340 5.99 4.47 21.77
N ILE A 341 6.81 5.51 21.61
CA ILE A 341 7.75 5.98 22.64
C ILE A 341 7.02 6.61 23.83
N THR A 342 6.00 7.43 23.58
CA THR A 342 5.21 8.05 24.66
C THR A 342 4.43 7.04 25.48
N LYS A 343 4.01 5.95 24.87
CA LYS A 343 3.37 4.81 25.55
C LYS A 343 4.37 3.88 26.27
N ASN A 344 5.63 3.89 25.86
CA ASN A 344 6.72 3.09 26.41
C ASN A 344 8.03 3.89 26.51
N PRO A 345 8.20 4.70 27.56
CA PRO A 345 9.37 5.58 27.72
C PRO A 345 10.72 4.86 27.71
N ASP A 346 10.76 3.59 28.10
CA ASP A 346 11.98 2.75 28.10
C ASP A 346 12.57 2.56 26.68
N MET A 347 11.77 2.79 25.63
CA MET A 347 12.28 2.77 24.25
C MET A 347 13.26 3.90 23.96
N LEU A 348 13.18 5.03 24.67
CA LEU A 348 14.13 6.14 24.48
C LEU A 348 15.58 5.74 24.70
N GLN A 349 15.83 4.76 25.58
CA GLN A 349 17.17 4.25 25.87
C GLN A 349 17.76 3.40 24.74
N THR A 350 16.93 2.95 23.80
CA THR A 350 17.34 2.08 22.68
C THR A 350 17.50 2.82 21.37
N LEU A 351 17.10 4.10 21.30
CA LEU A 351 17.17 4.91 20.08
C LEU A 351 18.57 5.50 19.89
N GLN A 352 19.03 5.51 18.63
CA GLN A 352 20.27 6.19 18.28
C GLN A 352 20.09 7.71 18.28
N THR A 353 21.20 8.46 18.44
CA THR A 353 21.20 9.92 18.56
C THR A 353 20.45 10.62 17.43
N ASP A 354 20.60 10.14 16.19
CA ASP A 354 19.94 10.73 15.01
C ASP A 354 18.41 10.58 15.05
N GLN A 355 17.92 9.53 15.67
CA GLN A 355 16.50 9.24 15.86
C GLN A 355 15.91 10.17 16.94
N LEU A 356 16.67 10.38 18.00
CA LEU A 356 16.31 11.32 19.07
C LEU A 356 16.28 12.76 18.54
N ILE A 357 17.25 13.15 17.72
CA ILE A 357 17.28 14.47 17.06
C ILE A 357 16.05 14.68 16.18
N THR A 358 15.66 13.67 15.39
CA THR A 358 14.50 13.76 14.50
C THR A 358 13.19 13.86 15.28
N ILE A 359 13.08 13.13 16.40
CA ILE A 359 11.93 13.20 17.31
C ILE A 359 11.87 14.58 17.99
N ILE A 360 13.01 15.11 18.43
CA ILE A 360 13.10 16.44 19.06
C ILE A 360 12.71 17.53 18.05
N HIS A 361 13.17 17.45 16.81
CA HIS A 361 12.76 18.38 15.75
C HIS A 361 11.25 18.34 15.48
N HIS A 362 10.62 17.16 15.59
CA HIS A 362 9.17 17.01 15.38
C HIS A 362 8.36 17.52 16.58
N LEU A 363 8.96 17.58 17.76
CA LEU A 363 8.35 18.11 18.98
C LEU A 363 8.50 19.62 19.11
N ALA A 364 9.47 20.21 18.43
CA ALA A 364 9.75 21.65 18.45
C ALA A 364 8.95 22.44 17.38
N LEU A 365 8.21 21.76 16.50
CA LEU A 365 7.29 22.30 15.50
C LEU A 365 5.83 21.97 15.87
#